data_7fb770407d2ed3af9e26d8c672a09ec7
#
_entry.id   7fb770407d2ed3af9e26d8c672a09ec7
#
_cell.length_a   1.000
_cell.length_b   1.000
_cell.length_c   1.000
_cell.angle_alpha   90.00
_cell.angle_beta   90.00
_cell.angle_gamma   90.00
#
_symmetry.space_group_name_H-M   'P 1'
#
loop_
_entity.id
_entity.type
_entity.pdbx_description
1 polymer ?
#
loop_
_entity_poly.entity_id
_entity_poly.type
_entity_poly.pdbx_seq_one_letter_code
_entity_poly.pdbx_strand_id
1 'polypeptide(L)'
;STLAVVSVSKYLNKARNTAYKDYEKTLEGAATNYFLDHTGLLPEINDPNGTNVLATTLINEDYLENMKDPTNKSFNCNNNSYVIVTRKDNVGFNMDLEYRVCLVCSKYKSSSCGG
;
A
#
# COMPACT_ATOMS: atom_id res chain seq x y z
N SER A 1 -28.94 -10.96 22.90
CA SER A 1 -28.86 -9.74 23.68
C SER A 1 -28.20 -8.63 22.89
N THR A 2 -28.56 -7.40 23.22
CA THR A 2 -28.07 -6.22 22.52
C THR A 2 -26.54 -6.08 22.59
N LEU A 3 -25.96 -6.42 23.73
CA LEU A 3 -24.52 -6.34 23.95
C LEU A 3 -23.75 -7.29 23.02
N ALA A 4 -24.26 -8.49 22.83
CA ALA A 4 -23.60 -9.45 21.94
C ALA A 4 -23.59 -8.97 20.49
N VAL A 5 -24.71 -8.38 20.03
CA VAL A 5 -24.80 -7.85 18.66
C VAL A 5 -23.83 -6.69 18.46
N VAL A 6 -23.75 -5.75 19.41
CA VAL A 6 -22.85 -4.61 19.33
C VAL A 6 -21.40 -5.08 19.32
N SER A 7 -21.05 -6.05 20.17
CA SER A 7 -19.69 -6.60 20.24
C SER A 7 -19.26 -7.24 18.92
N VAL A 8 -20.16 -8.00 18.29
CA VAL A 8 -19.89 -8.65 17.01
C VAL A 8 -19.65 -7.59 15.92
N SER A 9 -20.49 -6.56 15.89
CA SER A 9 -20.34 -5.48 14.90
C SER A 9 -19.00 -4.75 15.05
N LYS A 10 -18.60 -4.41 16.25
CA LYS A 10 -17.30 -3.80 16.52
C LYS A 10 -16.14 -4.70 16.09
N TYR A 11 -16.25 -5.98 16.38
CA TYR A 11 -15.23 -6.97 16.04
C TYR A 11 -15.06 -7.05 14.53
N LEU A 12 -16.14 -7.11 13.76
CA LEU A 12 -16.10 -7.18 12.30
C LEU A 12 -15.47 -5.93 11.71
N ASN A 13 -15.80 -4.75 12.21
CA ASN A 13 -15.20 -3.50 11.73
C ASN A 13 -13.72 -3.46 12.00
N LYS A 14 -13.29 -3.91 13.18
CA LYS A 14 -11.87 -3.98 13.52
C LYS A 14 -11.12 -4.95 12.62
N ALA A 15 -11.69 -6.10 12.32
CA ALA A 15 -11.09 -7.09 11.44
C ALA A 15 -10.93 -6.54 10.02
N ARG A 16 -11.91 -5.81 9.49
CA ARG A 16 -11.83 -5.17 8.18
C ARG A 16 -10.71 -4.13 8.14
N ASN A 17 -10.64 -3.27 9.16
CA ASN A 17 -9.60 -2.24 9.23
C ASN A 17 -8.21 -2.88 9.31
N THR A 18 -8.07 -3.98 10.04
CA THR A 18 -6.82 -4.72 10.13
C THR A 18 -6.41 -5.27 8.76
N ALA A 19 -7.36 -5.82 8.01
CA ALA A 19 -7.10 -6.35 6.67
C ALA A 19 -6.61 -5.24 5.72
N TYR A 20 -7.23 -4.06 5.76
CA TYR A 20 -6.78 -2.93 4.93
C TYR A 20 -5.36 -2.50 5.31
N LYS A 21 -5.06 -2.42 6.58
CA LYS A 21 -3.72 -2.05 7.03
C LYS A 21 -2.68 -3.10 6.66
N ASP A 22 -3.05 -4.37 6.69
CA ASP A 22 -2.17 -5.45 6.24
C ASP A 22 -1.87 -5.34 4.74
N TYR A 23 -2.86 -4.98 3.93
CA TYR A 23 -2.65 -4.73 2.51
C TYR A 23 -1.71 -3.55 2.28
N GLU A 24 -1.84 -2.49 3.09
CA GLU A 24 -0.93 -1.34 2.99
C GLU A 24 0.51 -1.74 3.28
N LYS A 25 0.73 -2.55 4.31
CA LYS A 25 2.06 -3.06 4.63
C LYS A 25 2.60 -3.99 3.55
N THR A 26 1.75 -4.83 3.00
CA THR A 26 2.12 -5.75 1.93
C THR A 26 2.52 -4.98 0.66
N LEU A 27 1.76 -3.93 0.32
CA LEU A 27 2.11 -3.05 -0.79
C LEU A 27 3.47 -2.39 -0.59
N GLU A 28 3.71 -1.86 0.61
CA GLU A 28 4.98 -1.22 0.92
C GLU A 28 6.14 -2.21 0.79
N GLY A 29 5.98 -3.41 1.33
CA GLY A 29 7.00 -4.47 1.22
C GLY A 29 7.26 -4.88 -0.21
N ALA A 30 6.20 -5.01 -1.02
CA ALA A 30 6.33 -5.34 -2.43
C ALA A 30 7.08 -4.26 -3.19
N ALA A 31 6.76 -2.99 -2.94
CA ALA A 31 7.44 -1.86 -3.56
C ALA A 31 8.91 -1.81 -3.13
N THR A 32 9.19 -2.07 -1.86
CA THR A 32 10.54 -2.11 -1.35
C THR A 32 11.38 -3.15 -2.11
N ASN A 33 10.85 -4.35 -2.26
CA ASN A 33 11.54 -5.42 -2.99
C ASN A 33 11.72 -5.09 -4.46
N TYR A 34 10.69 -4.48 -5.07
CA TYR A 34 10.74 -4.05 -6.46
C TYR A 34 11.90 -3.08 -6.69
N PHE A 35 12.05 -2.06 -5.86
CA PHE A 35 13.11 -1.07 -6.02
C PHE A 35 14.48 -1.61 -5.63
N LEU A 36 14.57 -2.63 -4.78
CA LEU A 36 15.83 -3.31 -4.53
C LEU A 36 16.33 -4.03 -5.79
N ASP A 37 15.41 -4.56 -6.59
CA ASP A 37 15.75 -5.23 -7.85
C ASP A 37 15.88 -4.25 -9.03
N HIS A 38 15.35 -3.03 -8.88
CA HIS A 38 15.31 -2.02 -9.94
C HIS A 38 15.86 -0.68 -9.44
N THR A 39 17.09 -0.70 -8.96
CA THR A 39 17.68 0.50 -8.36
C THR A 39 17.80 1.67 -9.34
N GLY A 40 17.87 1.39 -10.63
CA GLY A 40 17.88 2.44 -11.65
C GLY A 40 16.58 3.22 -11.76
N LEU A 41 15.48 2.72 -11.17
CA LEU A 41 14.19 3.38 -11.17
C LEU A 41 13.94 4.22 -9.92
N LEU A 42 14.88 4.22 -8.96
CA LEU A 42 14.76 5.03 -7.75
C LEU A 42 14.67 6.52 -8.12
N PRO A 43 13.92 7.31 -7.34
CA PRO A 43 13.77 8.73 -7.64
C PRO A 43 15.06 9.49 -7.40
N GLU A 44 15.13 10.67 -8.00
CA GLU A 44 16.20 11.62 -7.74
C GLU A 44 16.15 12.09 -6.28
N ILE A 45 17.31 12.44 -5.74
CA ILE A 45 17.40 12.96 -4.37
C ILE A 45 16.60 14.26 -4.26
N ASN A 46 15.75 14.33 -3.24
CA ASN A 46 14.93 15.50 -2.94
C ASN A 46 13.89 15.86 -4.01
N ASP A 47 13.58 14.93 -4.94
CA ASP A 47 12.48 15.12 -5.86
C ASP A 47 11.15 14.94 -5.09
N PRO A 48 10.33 16.00 -4.98
CA PRO A 48 9.07 15.90 -4.23
C PRO A 48 8.04 14.98 -4.87
N ASN A 49 8.14 14.74 -6.18
CA ASN A 49 7.20 13.87 -6.89
C ASN A 49 7.53 12.39 -6.69
N GLY A 50 8.82 12.07 -6.54
CA GLY A 50 9.25 10.68 -6.37
C GLY A 50 8.99 9.80 -7.57
N THR A 51 8.99 8.50 -7.35
CA THR A 51 8.68 7.50 -8.36
C THR A 51 7.44 6.72 -7.94
N ASN A 52 6.49 6.60 -8.87
CA ASN A 52 5.24 5.89 -8.64
C ASN A 52 5.35 4.49 -9.22
N VAL A 53 4.97 3.47 -8.44
CA VAL A 53 4.81 2.11 -8.93
C VAL A 53 3.38 1.66 -8.69
N LEU A 54 2.73 1.16 -9.74
CA LEU A 54 1.35 0.70 -9.66
C LEU A 54 1.28 -0.69 -9.02
N ALA A 55 0.23 -0.94 -8.24
CA ALA A 55 0.01 -2.27 -7.67
C ALA A 55 -0.10 -3.32 -8.78
N THR A 56 -0.72 -2.99 -9.90
CA THR A 56 -0.82 -3.89 -11.05
C THR A 56 0.55 -4.28 -11.60
N THR A 57 1.50 -3.34 -11.62
CA THR A 57 2.88 -3.62 -12.03
C THR A 57 3.53 -4.62 -11.07
N LEU A 58 3.35 -4.41 -9.76
CA LEU A 58 3.90 -5.30 -8.75
C LEU A 58 3.33 -6.71 -8.87
N ILE A 59 2.05 -6.82 -9.19
CA ILE A 59 1.38 -8.12 -9.38
C ILE A 59 1.91 -8.80 -10.65
N ASN A 60 2.02 -8.06 -11.75
CA ASN A 60 2.47 -8.60 -13.02
C ASN A 60 3.92 -9.10 -12.96
N GLU A 61 4.73 -8.50 -12.11
CA GLU A 61 6.14 -8.89 -11.93
C GLU A 61 6.38 -9.77 -10.70
N ASP A 62 5.30 -10.32 -10.15
CA ASP A 62 5.34 -11.31 -9.05
C ASP A 62 5.85 -10.80 -7.71
N TYR A 63 5.77 -9.50 -7.47
CA TYR A 63 6.10 -8.93 -6.16
C TYR A 63 4.90 -8.88 -5.22
N LEU A 64 3.70 -9.02 -5.74
CA LEU A 64 2.46 -8.83 -4.99
C LEU A 64 1.40 -9.80 -5.50
N GLU A 65 0.62 -10.36 -4.58
CA GLU A 65 -0.56 -11.16 -4.93
C GLU A 65 -1.79 -10.28 -5.03
N ASN A 66 -2.84 -10.80 -5.67
CA ASN A 66 -4.11 -10.09 -5.79
C ASN A 66 -4.65 -9.71 -4.41
N MET A 67 -5.06 -8.46 -4.28
CA MET A 67 -5.65 -7.96 -3.04
C MET A 67 -7.16 -7.85 -3.19
N LYS A 68 -7.86 -8.91 -2.79
CA LYS A 68 -9.32 -8.91 -2.81
C LYS A 68 -9.87 -8.02 -1.71
N ASP A 69 -10.94 -7.28 -2.03
CA ASP A 69 -11.57 -6.40 -1.04
C ASP A 69 -12.22 -7.25 0.05
N PRO A 70 -11.90 -7.01 1.34
CA PRO A 70 -12.50 -7.75 2.44
C PRO A 70 -14.02 -7.59 2.53
N THR A 71 -14.58 -6.50 2.00
CA THR A 71 -16.02 -6.22 2.06
C THR A 71 -16.75 -6.55 0.77
N ASN A 72 -16.03 -6.82 -0.33
CA ASN A 72 -16.65 -7.10 -1.62
C ASN A 72 -15.74 -8.01 -2.43
N LYS A 73 -16.04 -9.31 -2.42
CA LYS A 73 -15.19 -10.32 -3.04
C LYS A 73 -15.06 -10.18 -4.56
N SER A 74 -15.98 -9.48 -5.19
CA SER A 74 -15.90 -9.23 -6.63
C SER A 74 -15.08 -7.99 -6.99
N PHE A 75 -14.58 -7.27 -6.01
CA PHE A 75 -13.74 -6.09 -6.20
C PHE A 75 -12.29 -6.40 -5.82
N ASN A 76 -11.35 -5.99 -6.66
CA ASN A 76 -9.93 -6.07 -6.35
C ASN A 76 -9.41 -4.69 -5.98
N CYS A 77 -8.61 -4.63 -4.92
CA CYS A 77 -7.99 -3.38 -4.50
C CYS A 77 -6.76 -3.02 -5.36
N ASN A 78 -6.53 -3.75 -6.46
CA ASN A 78 -5.32 -3.62 -7.27
C ASN A 78 -5.34 -2.42 -8.22
N ASN A 79 -6.50 -2.19 -8.88
CA ASN A 79 -6.54 -1.37 -10.09
C ASN A 79 -6.14 0.08 -9.89
N ASN A 80 -6.45 0.65 -8.74
CA ASN A 80 -6.17 2.05 -8.44
C ASN A 80 -5.19 2.25 -7.31
N SER A 81 -4.59 1.17 -6.81
CA SER A 81 -3.60 1.23 -5.73
C SER A 81 -2.20 1.43 -6.28
N TYR A 82 -1.38 2.15 -5.55
CA TYR A 82 -0.02 2.45 -5.96
C TYR A 82 0.85 2.82 -4.76
N VAL A 83 2.15 2.87 -4.99
CA VAL A 83 3.12 3.33 -3.99
C VAL A 83 4.00 4.40 -4.62
N ILE A 84 4.23 5.49 -3.90
CA ILE A 84 5.17 6.53 -4.30
C ILE A 84 6.37 6.46 -3.37
N VAL A 85 7.57 6.32 -3.93
CA VAL A 85 8.81 6.38 -3.18
C VAL A 85 9.48 7.72 -3.43
N THR A 86 9.94 8.36 -2.35
CA THR A 86 10.75 9.57 -2.43
C THR A 86 12.10 9.31 -1.77
N ARG A 87 13.09 10.08 -2.17
CA ARG A 87 14.45 9.92 -1.70
C ARG A 87 14.96 11.24 -1.15
N LYS A 88 15.39 11.22 0.12
CA LYS A 88 15.97 12.40 0.75
C LYS A 88 17.48 12.35 0.69
N ASP A 89 18.10 13.51 0.71
CA ASP A 89 19.54 13.62 0.83
C ASP A 89 19.97 13.04 2.18
N ASN A 90 20.91 12.13 2.13
CA ASN A 90 21.32 11.40 3.32
C ASN A 90 22.85 11.51 3.48
N VAL A 91 23.26 11.98 4.64
CA VAL A 91 24.68 12.11 4.99
C VAL A 91 25.15 10.78 5.56
N GLY A 92 25.21 9.75 4.74
CA GLY A 92 25.62 8.44 5.21
C GLY A 92 25.60 7.41 4.11
N PHE A 93 25.77 6.14 4.49
CA PHE A 93 25.85 5.04 3.55
C PHE A 93 24.49 4.48 3.16
N ASN A 94 23.45 4.80 3.92
CA ASN A 94 22.10 4.27 3.68
C ASN A 94 21.26 5.29 2.94
N MET A 95 20.53 4.83 1.92
CA MET A 95 19.56 5.68 1.23
C MET A 95 18.38 5.95 2.16
N ASP A 96 17.97 7.22 2.24
CA ASP A 96 16.80 7.59 3.02
C ASP A 96 15.59 7.62 2.08
N LEU A 97 14.90 6.48 2.02
CA LEU A 97 13.72 6.29 1.17
C LEU A 97 12.46 6.35 2.02
N GLU A 98 11.47 7.06 1.52
CA GLU A 98 10.17 7.15 2.16
C GLU A 98 9.10 6.63 1.20
N TYR A 99 8.23 5.75 1.70
CA TYR A 99 7.18 5.13 0.90
C TYR A 99 5.82 5.67 1.32
N ARG A 100 5.06 6.16 0.35
CA ARG A 100 3.66 6.53 0.57
C ARG A 100 2.79 5.55 -0.16
N VAL A 101 1.98 4.81 0.59
CA VAL A 101 1.11 3.76 0.04
C VAL A 101 -0.29 4.32 -0.14
N CYS A 102 -0.84 4.16 -1.34
CA CYS A 102 -2.24 4.45 -1.60
C CYS A 102 -2.95 3.14 -1.92
N LEU A 103 -3.71 2.63 -0.96
CA LEU A 103 -4.57 1.47 -1.14
C LEU A 103 -5.98 1.98 -1.45
N VAL A 104 -6.55 1.53 -2.56
CA VAL A 104 -7.92 1.92 -2.96
C VAL A 104 -8.76 0.65 -3.08
N CYS A 105 -9.71 0.50 -2.17
CA CYS A 105 -10.69 -0.58 -2.17
C CYS A 105 -12.09 0.02 -2.37
N SER A 106 -13.13 -0.79 -2.40
CA SER A 106 -14.48 -0.29 -2.68
C SER A 106 -14.99 0.69 -1.63
N LYS A 107 -14.63 0.45 -0.36
CA LYS A 107 -15.09 1.28 0.77
C LYS A 107 -13.94 1.77 1.64
N TYR A 108 -12.73 1.72 1.13
CA TYR A 108 -11.55 2.16 1.87
C TYR A 108 -10.56 2.83 0.93
N LYS A 109 -9.95 3.87 1.42
CA LYS A 109 -8.91 4.58 0.70
C LYS A 109 -7.91 5.11 1.72
N SER A 110 -6.62 4.84 1.48
CA SER A 110 -5.55 5.32 2.35
C SER A 110 -5.53 6.85 2.42
N SER A 111 -5.14 7.39 3.58
CA SER A 111 -5.04 8.85 3.76
C SER A 111 -3.96 9.47 2.88
N SER A 112 -2.98 8.69 2.44
CA SER A 112 -1.88 9.17 1.58
C SER A 112 -2.27 9.32 0.11
N CYS A 113 -3.46 8.86 -0.29
CA CYS A 113 -3.91 8.93 -1.67
C CYS A 113 -4.16 10.36 -2.10
N GLY A 114 -3.76 10.69 -3.33
CA GLY A 114 -4.02 11.98 -3.93
C GLY A 114 -3.29 13.14 -3.27
N GLY A 115 -2.35 12.81 -2.41
CA GLY A 115 -1.60 13.81 -1.64
C GLY A 115 -0.64 14.61 -2.48
#